data_0d5078c3623d1c83118eb1a621119df5
#
_entry.id   0d5078c3623d1c83118eb1a621119df5
#
_cell.length_a   1.000
_cell.length_b   1.000
_cell.length_c   1.000
_cell.angle_alpha   90.00
_cell.angle_beta   90.00
_cell.angle_gamma   90.00
#
_symmetry.space_group_name_H-M   'P 1'
#
loop_
_entity.id
_entity.type
_entity.pdbx_description
1 polymer ?
#
loop_
_entity_poly.entity_id
_entity_poly.type
_entity_poly.pdbx_seq_one_letter_code
_entity_poly.pdbx_strand_id
1 'polypeptide(L)'
;MRLRRLAWAGLEIEAGGQTAVIDLVEDFPSLHGERPPTVEMPPSPPTGTIELGLLTHLHSDHTDAAALSRALASAGLVLRPPAQTGTAQEVALVEGPEAALRAGCLPTRVCEPWETVDVGTFAVSALPAVDGFGDPQVSWCVAAEGCRILHAGDTMFHGWWWLMALRHGPFDAVFLPCGGAVVDLPARQPKSPFAAGMEPREAAVAARLLGARLVVPIHYGPLHEAPNYIQVDDPAGTVLAAAEDLGVAAKLMRPGEMLNLEPTSTAT
;
A
#
# COMPACT_ATOMS: atom_id res chain seq x y z
N MET A 1 -13.75 -0.40 13.18
CA MET A 1 -12.75 -0.95 12.26
C MET A 1 -11.44 -1.17 12.99
N ARG A 2 -10.85 -2.34 12.89
CA ARG A 2 -9.55 -2.68 13.53
C ARG A 2 -8.50 -2.90 12.45
N LEU A 3 -7.33 -2.26 12.59
CA LEU A 3 -6.25 -2.31 11.64
C LEU A 3 -5.02 -2.95 12.28
N ARG A 4 -4.30 -3.81 11.57
CA ARG A 4 -3.03 -4.37 11.99
C ARG A 4 -1.96 -4.09 10.94
N ARG A 5 -0.88 -3.43 11.36
CA ARG A 5 0.27 -3.20 10.50
C ARG A 5 0.94 -4.54 10.17
N LEU A 6 1.07 -4.87 8.91
CA LEU A 6 1.90 -5.96 8.43
C LEU A 6 3.32 -5.45 8.14
N ALA A 7 4.18 -6.29 7.58
CA ALA A 7 5.52 -5.86 7.19
C ALA A 7 5.47 -4.88 6.00
N TRP A 8 6.48 -4.07 5.84
CA TRP A 8 6.70 -3.16 4.72
C TRP A 8 5.52 -2.20 4.47
N ALA A 9 4.76 -2.41 3.39
CA ALA A 9 3.55 -1.67 3.10
C ALA A 9 2.27 -2.36 3.59
N GLY A 10 2.32 -3.63 3.98
CA GLY A 10 1.14 -4.44 4.25
C GLY A 10 0.23 -3.95 5.38
N LEU A 11 -1.07 -4.13 5.20
CA LEU A 11 -2.11 -3.79 6.17
C LEU A 11 -3.19 -4.88 6.22
N GLU A 12 -3.59 -5.29 7.42
CA GLU A 12 -4.77 -6.10 7.65
C GLU A 12 -5.88 -5.24 8.25
N ILE A 13 -7.12 -5.46 7.82
CA ILE A 13 -8.30 -4.69 8.16
C ILE A 13 -9.40 -5.66 8.60
N GLU A 14 -9.88 -5.50 9.84
CA GLU A 14 -11.02 -6.26 10.33
C GLU A 14 -12.21 -5.32 10.55
N ALA A 15 -13.37 -5.68 10.00
CA ALA A 15 -14.62 -4.97 10.19
C ALA A 15 -15.81 -5.90 9.96
N GLY A 16 -16.86 -5.80 10.77
CA GLY A 16 -18.08 -6.59 10.64
C GLY A 16 -17.87 -8.11 10.67
N GLY A 17 -16.82 -8.58 11.33
CA GLY A 17 -16.47 -10.00 11.40
C GLY A 17 -15.80 -10.54 10.14
N GLN A 18 -15.41 -9.69 9.20
CA GLN A 18 -14.67 -10.04 7.98
C GLN A 18 -13.29 -9.39 7.98
N THR A 19 -12.36 -9.99 7.22
CA THR A 19 -10.97 -9.55 7.14
C THR A 19 -10.57 -9.25 5.70
N ALA A 20 -9.96 -8.09 5.49
CA ALA A 20 -9.30 -7.73 4.27
C ALA A 20 -7.81 -7.52 4.50
N VAL A 21 -6.98 -7.70 3.47
CA VAL A 21 -5.56 -7.36 3.49
C VAL A 21 -5.20 -6.49 2.30
N ILE A 22 -4.26 -5.57 2.50
CA ILE A 22 -3.65 -4.79 1.44
C ILE A 22 -2.16 -5.14 1.41
N ASP A 23 -1.64 -5.47 0.22
CA ASP A 23 -0.22 -5.76 -0.04
C ASP A 23 0.36 -6.75 0.98
N LEU A 24 -0.31 -7.91 1.12
CA LEU A 24 0.17 -9.00 1.98
C LEU A 24 1.41 -9.64 1.36
N VAL A 25 2.54 -9.53 2.05
CA VAL A 25 3.81 -10.18 1.73
C VAL A 25 4.31 -10.90 2.96
N GLU A 26 4.64 -12.19 2.84
CA GLU A 26 5.18 -13.03 3.91
C GLU A 26 6.64 -13.42 3.68
N ASP A 27 7.07 -13.43 2.44
CA ASP A 27 8.46 -13.64 2.03
C ASP A 27 8.93 -12.38 1.31
N PHE A 28 9.71 -11.56 2.01
CA PHE A 28 10.17 -10.29 1.43
C PHE A 28 11.17 -10.58 0.32
N PRO A 29 10.92 -10.11 -0.90
CA PRO A 29 11.74 -10.48 -2.05
C PRO A 29 13.16 -9.94 -1.95
N SER A 30 14.08 -10.64 -2.57
CA SER A 30 15.39 -10.08 -2.94
C SER A 30 15.15 -9.04 -4.03
N LEU A 31 15.38 -7.78 -3.74
CA LEU A 31 15.41 -6.75 -4.76
C LEU A 31 16.80 -6.77 -5.41
N HIS A 32 16.83 -6.96 -6.73
CA HIS A 32 18.04 -6.97 -7.58
C HIS A 32 19.00 -8.14 -7.39
N GLY A 33 18.53 -9.30 -6.92
CA GLY A 33 19.36 -10.50 -6.74
C GLY A 33 20.28 -10.45 -5.51
N GLU A 34 20.10 -9.44 -4.67
CA GLU A 34 20.80 -9.28 -3.40
C GLU A 34 20.04 -9.98 -2.27
N ARG A 35 20.71 -10.17 -1.13
CA ARG A 35 20.08 -10.83 0.01
C ARG A 35 18.89 -10.00 0.50
N PRO A 36 17.69 -10.62 0.69
CA PRO A 36 16.57 -9.87 1.21
C PRO A 36 16.93 -9.21 2.55
N PRO A 37 16.48 -7.97 2.80
CA PRO A 37 16.70 -7.34 4.09
C PRO A 37 16.02 -8.15 5.19
N THR A 38 16.57 -8.11 6.39
CA THR A 38 15.91 -8.69 7.57
C THR A 38 14.73 -7.80 7.94
N VAL A 39 13.53 -8.21 7.57
CA VAL A 39 12.28 -7.55 7.91
C VAL A 39 11.66 -8.28 9.09
N GLU A 40 11.22 -7.55 10.11
CA GLU A 40 10.40 -8.13 11.17
C GLU A 40 9.03 -8.48 10.58
N MET A 41 8.76 -9.78 10.46
CA MET A 41 7.49 -10.28 9.95
C MET A 41 6.53 -10.53 11.12
N PRO A 42 5.37 -9.86 11.18
CA PRO A 42 4.35 -10.17 12.17
C PRO A 42 3.71 -11.53 11.86
N PRO A 43 3.00 -12.16 12.83
CA PRO A 43 2.25 -13.36 12.53
C PRO A 43 1.34 -13.18 11.34
N SER A 44 1.41 -14.11 10.40
CA SER A 44 0.58 -14.11 9.20
C SER A 44 -0.90 -14.23 9.52
N PRO A 45 -1.80 -13.72 8.69
CA PRO A 45 -3.22 -14.02 8.78
C PRO A 45 -3.45 -15.54 8.75
N PRO A 46 -4.41 -16.08 9.52
CA PRO A 46 -4.71 -17.51 9.49
C PRO A 46 -5.12 -17.98 8.10
N THR A 47 -4.85 -19.26 7.80
CA THR A 47 -5.21 -19.87 6.50
C THR A 47 -6.72 -19.82 6.27
N GLY A 48 -7.14 -19.37 5.10
CA GLY A 48 -8.53 -19.38 4.66
C GLY A 48 -9.46 -18.40 5.39
N THR A 49 -8.92 -17.33 5.97
CA THR A 49 -9.69 -16.35 6.76
C THR A 49 -9.86 -14.99 6.11
N ILE A 50 -9.22 -14.73 4.98
CA ILE A 50 -9.28 -13.44 4.30
C ILE A 50 -10.37 -13.47 3.24
N GLU A 51 -11.37 -12.61 3.35
CA GLU A 51 -12.43 -12.45 2.34
C GLU A 51 -11.98 -11.56 1.18
N LEU A 52 -11.05 -10.63 1.41
CA LEU A 52 -10.64 -9.65 0.42
C LEU A 52 -9.13 -9.39 0.46
N GLY A 53 -8.46 -9.68 -0.65
CA GLY A 53 -7.09 -9.22 -0.93
C GLY A 53 -7.12 -7.96 -1.79
N LEU A 54 -6.31 -6.98 -1.48
CA LEU A 54 -6.14 -5.74 -2.25
C LEU A 54 -4.67 -5.61 -2.63
N LEU A 55 -4.39 -5.50 -3.92
CA LEU A 55 -3.04 -5.25 -4.43
C LEU A 55 -2.99 -3.83 -4.98
N THR A 56 -2.08 -3.02 -4.47
CA THR A 56 -1.90 -1.65 -4.97
C THR A 56 -1.26 -1.67 -6.35
N HIS A 57 -0.29 -2.54 -6.56
CA HIS A 57 0.38 -2.81 -7.83
C HIS A 57 1.08 -4.18 -7.78
N LEU A 58 1.71 -4.58 -8.89
CA LEU A 58 2.23 -5.94 -9.03
C LEU A 58 3.75 -6.06 -8.88
N HIS A 59 4.38 -5.17 -8.13
CA HIS A 59 5.77 -5.41 -7.74
C HIS A 59 5.88 -6.51 -6.69
N SER A 60 7.01 -7.19 -6.66
CA SER A 60 7.20 -8.38 -5.81
C SER A 60 7.20 -8.09 -4.30
N ASP A 61 7.48 -6.85 -3.90
CA ASP A 61 7.41 -6.39 -2.51
C ASP A 61 5.99 -5.95 -2.06
N HIS A 62 5.01 -6.02 -2.97
CA HIS A 62 3.58 -5.77 -2.72
C HIS A 62 2.69 -6.96 -3.07
N THR A 63 3.20 -7.93 -3.86
CA THR A 63 2.42 -9.05 -4.38
C THR A 63 3.07 -10.38 -4.08
N ASP A 64 2.55 -11.08 -3.07
CA ASP A 64 2.90 -12.47 -2.72
C ASP A 64 1.69 -13.38 -2.99
N ALA A 65 1.71 -14.02 -4.17
CA ALA A 65 0.62 -14.90 -4.59
C ALA A 65 0.49 -16.16 -3.70
N ALA A 66 1.59 -16.64 -3.11
CA ALA A 66 1.58 -17.80 -2.23
C ALA A 66 0.92 -17.45 -0.88
N ALA A 67 1.29 -16.32 -0.30
CA ALA A 67 0.68 -15.80 0.92
C ALA A 67 -0.83 -15.56 0.73
N LEU A 68 -1.22 -14.91 -0.37
CA LEU A 68 -2.63 -14.67 -0.71
C LEU A 68 -3.40 -15.99 -0.91
N SER A 69 -2.83 -16.96 -1.65
CA SER A 69 -3.47 -18.26 -1.90
C SER A 69 -3.72 -19.03 -0.59
N ARG A 70 -2.79 -18.95 0.34
CA ARG A 70 -2.92 -19.57 1.66
C ARG A 70 -3.95 -18.87 2.53
N ALA A 71 -3.93 -17.53 2.56
CA ALA A 71 -4.75 -16.74 3.47
C ALA A 71 -6.18 -16.55 3.00
N LEU A 72 -6.44 -16.58 1.69
CA LEU A 72 -7.74 -16.30 1.11
C LEU A 72 -8.78 -17.39 1.48
N ALA A 73 -9.95 -16.97 1.88
CA ALA A 73 -11.12 -17.84 2.10
C ALA A 73 -11.60 -18.44 0.78
N SER A 74 -12.36 -19.53 0.84
CA SER A 74 -12.83 -20.25 -0.37
C SER A 74 -13.69 -19.40 -1.32
N ALA A 75 -14.38 -18.39 -0.79
CA ALA A 75 -15.16 -17.41 -1.55
C ALA A 75 -14.46 -16.03 -1.62
N GLY A 76 -13.19 -15.95 -1.21
CA GLY A 76 -12.43 -14.71 -1.19
C GLY A 76 -12.12 -14.20 -2.59
N LEU A 77 -11.84 -12.91 -2.69
CA LEU A 77 -11.58 -12.20 -3.94
C LEU A 77 -10.34 -11.33 -3.81
N VAL A 78 -9.54 -11.22 -4.87
CA VAL A 78 -8.42 -10.27 -4.94
C VAL A 78 -8.78 -9.15 -5.92
N LEU A 79 -8.77 -7.90 -5.46
CA LEU A 79 -8.87 -6.71 -6.30
C LEU A 79 -7.47 -6.18 -6.62
N ARG A 80 -7.25 -5.75 -7.85
CA ARG A 80 -5.94 -5.35 -8.35
C ARG A 80 -6.05 -4.33 -9.48
N PRO A 81 -5.00 -3.54 -9.77
CA PRO A 81 -4.94 -2.74 -10.99
C PRO A 81 -4.80 -3.63 -12.24
N PRO A 82 -4.94 -3.05 -13.46
CA PRO A 82 -4.62 -3.73 -14.71
C PRO A 82 -3.20 -4.30 -14.71
N ALA A 83 -2.99 -5.36 -15.48
CA ALA A 83 -1.64 -5.85 -15.74
C ALA A 83 -0.89 -4.92 -16.68
N GLN A 84 0.40 -4.69 -16.45
CA GLN A 84 1.28 -4.11 -17.45
C GLN A 84 1.41 -5.06 -18.62
N THR A 85 1.40 -4.52 -19.82
CA THR A 85 1.57 -5.27 -21.07
C THR A 85 2.65 -4.60 -21.93
N GLY A 86 3.34 -5.38 -22.74
CA GLY A 86 4.36 -4.85 -23.63
C GLY A 86 5.54 -5.80 -23.87
N THR A 87 6.69 -5.23 -24.10
CA THR A 87 7.96 -5.96 -24.27
C THR A 87 8.45 -6.53 -22.93
N ALA A 88 9.38 -7.48 -22.96
CA ALA A 88 9.97 -8.05 -21.74
C ALA A 88 10.57 -6.96 -20.81
N GLN A 89 11.10 -5.87 -21.37
CA GLN A 89 11.63 -4.77 -20.58
C GLN A 89 10.52 -3.96 -19.88
N GLU A 90 9.38 -3.76 -20.56
CA GLU A 90 8.24 -3.02 -19.99
C GLU A 90 7.56 -3.80 -18.86
N VAL A 91 7.50 -5.13 -18.95
CA VAL A 91 6.85 -5.98 -17.93
C VAL A 91 7.82 -6.52 -16.86
N ALA A 92 9.10 -6.21 -16.94
CA ALA A 92 10.17 -6.85 -16.16
C ALA A 92 9.95 -6.81 -14.62
N LEU A 93 9.26 -5.81 -14.10
CA LEU A 93 9.01 -5.67 -12.65
C LEU A 93 7.75 -6.40 -12.19
N VAL A 94 6.82 -6.68 -13.10
CA VAL A 94 5.49 -7.22 -12.77
C VAL A 94 5.23 -8.62 -13.32
N GLU A 95 6.04 -9.11 -14.27
CA GLU A 95 5.83 -10.39 -14.95
C GLU A 95 5.82 -11.58 -13.98
N GLY A 96 6.76 -11.61 -13.03
CA GLY A 96 6.89 -12.69 -12.04
C GLY A 96 5.66 -12.79 -11.14
N PRO A 97 5.27 -11.72 -10.42
CA PRO A 97 4.05 -11.70 -9.61
C PRO A 97 2.77 -11.97 -10.41
N GLU A 98 2.64 -11.41 -11.61
CA GLU A 98 1.49 -11.70 -12.50
C GLU A 98 1.40 -13.18 -12.88
N ALA A 99 2.54 -13.81 -13.22
CA ALA A 99 2.61 -15.24 -13.52
C ALA A 99 2.26 -16.08 -12.29
N ALA A 100 2.71 -15.69 -11.10
CA ALA A 100 2.41 -16.37 -9.84
C ALA A 100 0.92 -16.30 -9.49
N LEU A 101 0.28 -15.13 -9.64
CA LEU A 101 -1.17 -14.98 -9.44
C LEU A 101 -1.97 -15.89 -10.37
N ARG A 102 -1.59 -15.95 -11.65
CA ARG A 102 -2.22 -16.85 -12.63
C ARG A 102 -2.01 -18.33 -12.31
N ALA A 103 -0.79 -18.71 -11.94
CA ALA A 103 -0.46 -20.09 -11.57
C ALA A 103 -1.20 -20.54 -10.31
N GLY A 104 -1.40 -19.64 -9.33
CA GLY A 104 -2.18 -19.88 -8.12
C GLY A 104 -3.68 -19.97 -8.35
N CYS A 105 -4.18 -19.69 -9.57
CA CYS A 105 -5.62 -19.66 -9.91
C CYS A 105 -6.43 -18.80 -8.94
N LEU A 106 -5.83 -17.72 -8.43
CA LEU A 106 -6.49 -16.82 -7.49
C LEU A 106 -7.66 -16.10 -8.17
N PRO A 107 -8.84 -16.01 -7.54
CA PRO A 107 -9.95 -15.23 -8.06
C PRO A 107 -9.61 -13.75 -8.02
N THR A 108 -9.22 -13.19 -9.14
CA THR A 108 -8.84 -11.78 -9.27
C THR A 108 -9.85 -10.97 -10.05
N ARG A 109 -10.04 -9.71 -9.67
CA ARG A 109 -10.81 -8.72 -10.43
C ARG A 109 -9.97 -7.45 -10.61
N VAL A 110 -9.86 -6.98 -11.84
CA VAL A 110 -9.25 -5.68 -12.15
C VAL A 110 -10.22 -4.57 -11.77
N CYS A 111 -9.68 -3.52 -11.13
CA CYS A 111 -10.38 -2.29 -10.82
C CYS A 111 -9.66 -1.11 -11.44
N GLU A 112 -10.43 -0.28 -12.15
CA GLU A 112 -9.93 0.96 -12.73
C GLU A 112 -10.01 2.11 -11.70
N PRO A 113 -9.16 3.14 -11.80
CA PRO A 113 -9.27 4.31 -10.95
C PRO A 113 -10.68 4.91 -10.94
N TRP A 114 -11.17 5.23 -9.72
CA TRP A 114 -12.52 5.72 -9.41
C TRP A 114 -13.62 4.65 -9.41
N GLU A 115 -13.32 3.40 -9.68
CA GLU A 115 -14.25 2.30 -9.52
C GLU A 115 -14.44 1.97 -8.04
N THR A 116 -15.69 1.74 -7.63
CA THR A 116 -16.06 1.28 -6.28
C THR A 116 -16.68 -0.11 -6.37
N VAL A 117 -16.28 -0.99 -5.48
CA VAL A 117 -16.75 -2.38 -5.38
C VAL A 117 -17.13 -2.66 -3.95
N ASP A 118 -18.32 -3.22 -3.74
CA ASP A 118 -18.76 -3.71 -2.43
C ASP A 118 -18.42 -5.20 -2.31
N VAL A 119 -17.67 -5.55 -1.25
CA VAL A 119 -17.32 -6.94 -0.92
C VAL A 119 -17.62 -7.16 0.55
N GLY A 120 -18.68 -7.90 0.84
CA GLY A 120 -19.13 -8.13 2.22
C GLY A 120 -19.40 -6.82 2.95
N THR A 121 -18.67 -6.57 4.04
CA THR A 121 -18.80 -5.34 4.86
C THR A 121 -17.99 -4.16 4.32
N PHE A 122 -17.14 -4.39 3.33
CA PHE A 122 -16.22 -3.39 2.79
C PHE A 122 -16.77 -2.73 1.53
N ALA A 123 -16.84 -1.39 1.52
CA ALA A 123 -16.94 -0.60 0.30
C ALA A 123 -15.53 -0.15 -0.08
N VAL A 124 -15.02 -0.63 -1.22
CA VAL A 124 -13.63 -0.43 -1.65
C VAL A 124 -13.59 0.37 -2.94
N SER A 125 -12.86 1.47 -2.94
CA SER A 125 -12.66 2.28 -4.15
C SER A 125 -11.19 2.26 -4.56
N ALA A 126 -10.95 1.93 -5.84
CA ALA A 126 -9.65 2.15 -6.46
C ALA A 126 -9.49 3.64 -6.75
N LEU A 127 -8.42 4.25 -6.29
CA LEU A 127 -8.13 5.67 -6.51
C LEU A 127 -6.84 5.82 -7.32
N PRO A 128 -6.66 6.93 -8.06
CA PRO A 128 -5.45 7.15 -8.83
C PRO A 128 -4.19 7.09 -7.98
N ALA A 129 -3.16 6.47 -8.51
CA ALA A 129 -1.81 6.48 -7.98
C ALA A 129 -0.81 6.66 -9.13
N VAL A 130 0.43 6.98 -8.80
CA VAL A 130 1.51 7.16 -9.78
C VAL A 130 2.71 6.38 -9.30
N ASP A 131 2.97 5.26 -9.96
CA ASP A 131 4.15 4.44 -9.74
C ASP A 131 5.42 5.13 -10.26
N GLY A 132 6.50 5.06 -9.49
CA GLY A 132 7.78 5.71 -9.84
C GLY A 132 8.50 5.10 -11.04
N PHE A 133 8.10 3.90 -11.47
CA PHE A 133 8.66 3.18 -12.62
C PHE A 133 7.68 3.11 -13.79
N GLY A 134 6.45 3.65 -13.62
CA GLY A 134 5.43 3.73 -14.65
C GLY A 134 4.54 2.50 -14.78
N ASP A 135 4.60 1.57 -13.82
CA ASP A 135 3.73 0.39 -13.81
C ASP A 135 2.32 0.74 -13.31
N PRO A 136 1.26 0.00 -13.72
CA PRO A 136 -0.09 0.27 -13.27
C PRO A 136 -0.24 0.15 -11.76
N GLN A 137 -0.73 1.21 -11.12
CA GLN A 137 -0.93 1.28 -9.68
C GLN A 137 -2.24 1.96 -9.32
N VAL A 138 -2.84 1.55 -8.20
CA VAL A 138 -3.97 2.22 -7.55
C VAL A 138 -3.69 2.40 -6.05
N SER A 139 -4.30 3.43 -5.47
CA SER A 139 -4.47 3.54 -4.03
C SER A 139 -5.82 2.96 -3.66
N TRP A 140 -5.93 2.34 -2.48
CA TRP A 140 -7.19 1.76 -2.01
C TRP A 140 -7.84 2.62 -0.93
N CYS A 141 -9.05 3.09 -1.19
CA CYS A 141 -9.93 3.65 -0.17
C CYS A 141 -10.84 2.52 0.34
N VAL A 142 -10.78 2.22 1.63
CA VAL A 142 -11.62 1.19 2.26
C VAL A 142 -12.51 1.83 3.30
N ALA A 143 -13.83 1.64 3.14
CA ALA A 143 -14.84 2.10 4.08
C ALA A 143 -15.59 0.91 4.68
N ALA A 144 -15.72 0.88 6.00
CA ALA A 144 -16.50 -0.07 6.76
C ALA A 144 -16.82 0.47 8.15
N GLU A 145 -17.96 0.09 8.73
CA GLU A 145 -18.36 0.46 10.11
C GLU A 145 -18.30 1.98 10.38
N GLY A 146 -18.61 2.81 9.37
CA GLY A 146 -18.57 4.27 9.49
C GLY A 146 -17.16 4.88 9.53
N CYS A 147 -16.11 4.08 9.40
CA CYS A 147 -14.73 4.52 9.26
C CYS A 147 -14.27 4.44 7.80
N ARG A 148 -13.29 5.27 7.45
CA ARG A 148 -12.68 5.29 6.11
C ARG A 148 -11.19 5.48 6.18
N ILE A 149 -10.46 4.61 5.47
CA ILE A 149 -9.00 4.70 5.35
C ILE A 149 -8.58 4.84 3.89
N LEU A 150 -7.39 5.38 3.67
CA LEU A 150 -6.68 5.32 2.39
C LEU A 150 -5.34 4.60 2.59
N HIS A 151 -5.03 3.68 1.69
CA HIS A 151 -3.70 3.07 1.56
C HIS A 151 -3.15 3.40 0.18
N ALA A 152 -2.02 4.10 0.13
CA ALA A 152 -1.52 4.68 -1.12
C ALA A 152 -0.53 3.79 -1.88
N GLY A 153 -0.17 2.61 -1.35
CA GLY A 153 0.92 1.82 -1.93
C GLY A 153 2.26 2.52 -1.77
N ASP A 154 3.05 2.54 -2.82
CA ASP A 154 4.33 3.26 -2.88
C ASP A 154 4.33 4.48 -3.81
N THR A 155 3.16 5.03 -4.09
CA THR A 155 2.95 6.12 -5.05
C THR A 155 3.87 7.32 -4.84
N MET A 156 4.21 7.99 -5.92
CA MET A 156 4.81 9.33 -5.90
C MET A 156 3.79 10.39 -5.46
N PHE A 157 4.28 11.61 -5.11
CA PHE A 157 3.40 12.76 -4.93
C PHE A 157 2.80 13.18 -6.28
N HIS A 158 1.46 13.41 -6.31
CA HIS A 158 0.74 13.74 -7.54
C HIS A 158 -0.42 14.70 -7.30
N GLY A 159 -1.04 15.18 -8.36
CA GLY A 159 -2.11 16.19 -8.31
C GLY A 159 -3.51 15.66 -7.94
N TRP A 160 -3.71 14.35 -7.77
CA TRP A 160 -5.04 13.78 -7.50
C TRP A 160 -5.51 13.92 -6.04
N TRP A 161 -4.62 14.30 -5.10
CA TRP A 161 -4.94 14.36 -3.67
C TRP A 161 -6.18 15.20 -3.35
N TRP A 162 -6.34 16.37 -3.99
CA TRP A 162 -7.52 17.21 -3.82
C TRP A 162 -8.80 16.54 -4.30
N LEU A 163 -8.77 15.87 -5.45
CA LEU A 163 -9.94 15.20 -6.01
C LEU A 163 -10.33 13.96 -5.20
N MET A 164 -9.35 13.23 -4.68
CA MET A 164 -9.57 12.15 -3.72
C MET A 164 -10.26 12.66 -2.46
N ALA A 165 -9.77 13.75 -1.88
CA ALA A 165 -10.37 14.39 -0.70
C ALA A 165 -11.82 14.83 -0.97
N LEU A 166 -12.09 15.45 -2.12
CA LEU A 166 -13.42 15.92 -2.50
C LEU A 166 -14.43 14.77 -2.68
N ARG A 167 -14.00 13.64 -3.24
CA ARG A 167 -14.89 12.50 -3.56
C ARG A 167 -15.03 11.50 -2.42
N HIS A 168 -13.96 11.28 -1.66
CA HIS A 168 -13.88 10.20 -0.69
C HIS A 168 -13.47 10.64 0.72
N GLY A 169 -13.00 11.87 0.91
CA GLY A 169 -12.65 12.39 2.24
C GLY A 169 -13.84 12.75 3.11
N PRO A 170 -13.61 13.11 4.37
CA PRO A 170 -12.34 13.01 5.06
C PRO A 170 -11.96 11.54 5.37
N PHE A 171 -10.68 11.30 5.66
CA PHE A 171 -10.17 9.98 6.02
C PHE A 171 -9.82 9.91 7.51
N ASP A 172 -10.21 8.81 8.18
CA ASP A 172 -9.86 8.59 9.59
C ASP A 172 -8.38 8.26 9.74
N ALA A 173 -7.81 7.49 8.80
CA ALA A 173 -6.38 7.26 8.70
C ALA A 173 -5.94 7.12 7.24
N VAL A 174 -4.71 7.57 6.94
CA VAL A 174 -4.07 7.36 5.65
C VAL A 174 -2.71 6.69 5.84
N PHE A 175 -2.45 5.66 5.06
CA PHE A 175 -1.20 4.90 5.02
C PHE A 175 -0.41 5.34 3.79
N LEU A 176 0.67 6.10 4.02
CA LEU A 176 1.39 6.78 2.94
C LEU A 176 2.87 6.35 2.93
N PRO A 177 3.45 6.05 1.75
CA PRO A 177 4.87 5.76 1.64
C PRO A 177 5.69 7.00 2.00
N CYS A 178 6.85 6.79 2.61
CA CYS A 178 7.69 7.91 3.02
C CYS A 178 9.20 7.62 2.90
N GLY A 179 9.58 6.51 2.30
CA GLY A 179 10.99 6.13 2.16
C GLY A 179 11.80 7.08 1.29
N GLY A 180 11.18 7.76 0.33
CA GLY A 180 11.85 8.67 -0.59
C GLY A 180 13.02 8.04 -1.32
N ALA A 181 12.90 6.76 -1.71
CA ALA A 181 14.02 6.00 -2.23
C ALA A 181 14.38 6.39 -3.66
N VAL A 182 15.66 6.68 -3.90
CA VAL A 182 16.25 6.73 -5.24
C VAL A 182 16.73 5.32 -5.59
N VAL A 183 16.19 4.77 -6.68
CA VAL A 183 16.37 3.36 -7.02
C VAL A 183 17.08 3.20 -8.36
N ASP A 184 17.99 2.22 -8.44
CA ASP A 184 18.71 1.85 -9.67
C ASP A 184 18.26 0.45 -10.11
N LEU A 185 17.44 0.40 -11.16
CA LEU A 185 16.91 -0.85 -11.70
C LEU A 185 17.49 -1.12 -13.08
N PRO A 186 18.01 -2.33 -13.34
CA PRO A 186 18.50 -2.69 -14.69
C PRO A 186 17.42 -2.52 -15.78
N ALA A 187 16.15 -2.75 -15.45
CA ALA A 187 15.04 -2.63 -16.39
C ALA A 187 14.57 -1.19 -16.63
N ARG A 188 15.03 -0.22 -15.84
CA ARG A 188 14.63 1.20 -15.91
C ARG A 188 15.85 2.12 -15.99
N GLN A 189 16.49 2.14 -17.17
CA GLN A 189 17.68 2.95 -17.43
C GLN A 189 17.41 4.08 -18.43
N PRO A 190 18.04 5.28 -18.27
CA PRO A 190 19.01 5.64 -17.24
C PRO A 190 18.36 5.78 -15.85
N LYS A 191 19.14 5.58 -14.77
CA LYS A 191 18.70 5.82 -13.39
C LYS A 191 18.15 7.24 -13.20
N SER A 192 16.98 7.35 -12.57
CA SER A 192 16.43 8.65 -12.15
C SER A 192 17.18 9.18 -10.92
N PRO A 193 17.50 10.46 -10.85
CA PRO A 193 18.03 11.09 -9.64
C PRO A 193 16.93 11.42 -8.61
N PHE A 194 15.65 11.24 -8.97
CA PHE A 194 14.50 11.53 -8.12
C PHE A 194 13.99 10.27 -7.45
N ALA A 195 13.34 10.45 -6.30
CA ALA A 195 12.72 9.37 -5.55
C ALA A 195 11.63 8.66 -6.39
N ALA A 196 11.55 7.35 -6.26
CA ALA A 196 10.54 6.51 -6.93
C ALA A 196 9.21 6.44 -6.15
N GLY A 197 9.16 6.92 -4.91
CA GLY A 197 7.96 7.06 -4.08
C GLY A 197 8.01 8.38 -3.33
N MET A 198 6.99 8.69 -2.52
CA MET A 198 6.96 9.95 -1.77
C MET A 198 8.12 10.09 -0.79
N GLU A 199 8.67 11.29 -0.71
CA GLU A 199 9.52 11.71 0.39
C GLU A 199 8.68 11.97 1.66
N PRO A 200 9.30 11.94 2.86
CA PRO A 200 8.57 12.11 4.12
C PRO A 200 7.71 13.37 4.21
N ARG A 201 8.24 14.50 3.73
CA ARG A 201 7.49 15.77 3.71
C ARG A 201 6.31 15.74 2.75
N GLU A 202 6.45 15.09 1.61
CA GLU A 202 5.39 14.90 0.63
C GLU A 202 4.24 14.07 1.21
N ALA A 203 4.55 12.99 1.96
CA ALA A 203 3.56 12.18 2.65
C ALA A 203 2.76 13.01 3.68
N ALA A 204 3.41 13.85 4.47
CA ALA A 204 2.73 14.74 5.41
C ALA A 204 1.83 15.77 4.69
N VAL A 205 2.29 16.36 3.58
CA VAL A 205 1.51 17.27 2.75
C VAL A 205 0.30 16.56 2.12
N ALA A 206 0.49 15.35 1.57
CA ALA A 206 -0.59 14.55 1.01
C ALA A 206 -1.66 14.23 2.08
N ALA A 207 -1.26 13.85 3.29
CA ALA A 207 -2.18 13.62 4.40
C ALA A 207 -3.00 14.88 4.74
N ARG A 208 -2.36 16.05 4.76
CA ARG A 208 -3.04 17.34 4.99
C ARG A 208 -4.04 17.66 3.89
N LEU A 209 -3.70 17.45 2.62
CA LEU A 209 -4.57 17.66 1.46
C LEU A 209 -5.77 16.72 1.46
N LEU A 210 -5.57 15.48 1.88
CA LEU A 210 -6.61 14.46 2.01
C LEU A 210 -7.59 14.73 3.16
N GLY A 211 -7.31 15.71 4.03
CA GLY A 211 -8.10 15.94 5.23
C GLY A 211 -8.02 14.79 6.22
N ALA A 212 -6.89 14.10 6.26
CA ALA A 212 -6.68 12.95 7.12
C ALA A 212 -6.62 13.33 8.59
N ARG A 213 -7.30 12.56 9.45
CA ARG A 213 -7.18 12.71 10.91
C ARG A 213 -5.88 12.14 11.44
N LEU A 214 -5.37 11.10 10.78
CA LEU A 214 -4.14 10.41 11.17
C LEU A 214 -3.35 10.00 9.92
N VAL A 215 -2.05 10.28 9.89
CA VAL A 215 -1.12 9.68 8.93
C VAL A 215 -0.30 8.59 9.59
N VAL A 216 -0.21 7.45 8.92
CA VAL A 216 0.63 6.31 9.29
C VAL A 216 1.65 6.10 8.17
N PRO A 217 2.94 6.35 8.39
CA PRO A 217 3.95 6.12 7.37
C PRO A 217 4.18 4.63 7.14
N ILE A 218 4.34 4.27 5.87
CA ILE A 218 4.63 2.92 5.38
C ILE A 218 5.79 2.96 4.38
N HIS A 219 6.20 1.79 3.88
CA HIS A 219 7.18 1.64 2.80
C HIS A 219 8.50 2.37 3.09
N TYR A 220 9.06 2.10 4.28
CA TYR A 220 10.36 2.64 4.74
C TYR A 220 11.03 1.67 5.73
N GLY A 221 12.30 1.85 5.93
CA GLY A 221 13.07 1.25 7.02
C GLY A 221 14.06 0.18 6.56
N PRO A 222 13.69 -1.11 6.42
CA PRO A 222 14.69 -2.19 6.36
C PRO A 222 15.53 -2.23 5.09
N LEU A 223 15.06 -1.63 4.00
CA LEU A 223 15.76 -1.62 2.73
C LEU A 223 16.49 -0.30 2.53
N HIS A 224 17.81 -0.31 2.71
CA HIS A 224 18.69 0.80 2.36
C HIS A 224 20.02 0.21 1.87
N GLU A 225 20.23 0.15 0.58
CA GLU A 225 21.31 -0.60 -0.03
C GLU A 225 21.95 0.16 -1.20
N ALA A 226 23.02 0.89 -0.90
CA ALA A 226 23.74 1.64 -1.90
C ALA A 226 24.54 0.68 -2.83
N PRO A 227 24.59 0.94 -4.16
CA PRO A 227 24.03 2.12 -4.84
C PRO A 227 22.59 1.94 -5.35
N ASN A 228 21.97 0.77 -5.10
CA ASN A 228 20.78 0.32 -5.83
C ASN A 228 19.47 0.84 -5.22
N TYR A 229 19.40 1.00 -3.90
CA TYR A 229 18.22 1.47 -3.20
C TYR A 229 18.62 2.40 -2.05
N ILE A 230 18.41 3.69 -2.20
CA ILE A 230 18.88 4.70 -1.23
C ILE A 230 17.67 5.49 -0.73
N GLN A 231 17.23 5.20 0.49
CA GLN A 231 16.21 5.98 1.18
C GLN A 231 16.78 7.29 1.73
N VAL A 232 15.89 8.23 2.04
CA VAL A 232 16.25 9.42 2.84
C VAL A 232 16.66 9.01 4.26
N ASP A 233 17.44 9.85 4.90
CA ASP A 233 17.78 9.65 6.31
C ASP A 233 16.56 9.88 7.20
N ASP A 234 16.36 9.03 8.21
CA ASP A 234 15.26 9.08 9.18
C ASP A 234 13.89 9.43 8.58
N PRO A 235 13.35 8.63 7.66
CA PRO A 235 12.07 8.94 7.02
C PRO A 235 10.92 9.03 8.03
N ALA A 236 10.92 8.18 9.06
CA ALA A 236 9.90 8.15 10.10
C ALA A 236 9.88 9.43 10.95
N GLY A 237 11.02 9.84 11.47
CA GLY A 237 11.12 11.07 12.27
C GLY A 237 10.79 12.32 11.45
N THR A 238 11.20 12.33 10.18
CA THR A 238 10.90 13.45 9.27
C THR A 238 9.40 13.57 8.97
N VAL A 239 8.67 12.43 8.77
CA VAL A 239 7.20 12.48 8.63
C VAL A 239 6.53 13.02 9.89
N LEU A 240 6.95 12.57 11.07
CA LEU A 240 6.35 13.03 12.33
C LEU A 240 6.49 14.54 12.49
N ALA A 241 7.69 15.07 12.29
CA ALA A 241 7.95 16.51 12.37
C ALA A 241 7.14 17.30 11.32
N ALA A 242 7.14 16.84 10.07
CA ALA A 242 6.40 17.52 9.01
C ALA A 242 4.88 17.48 9.22
N ALA A 243 4.34 16.38 9.76
CA ALA A 243 2.93 16.27 10.10
C ALA A 243 2.54 17.21 11.25
N GLU A 244 3.38 17.32 12.29
CA GLU A 244 3.19 18.26 13.38
C GLU A 244 3.12 19.71 12.86
N ASP A 245 4.07 20.12 12.03
CA ASP A 245 4.11 21.45 11.41
C ASP A 245 2.82 21.75 10.59
N LEU A 246 2.22 20.73 10.00
CA LEU A 246 1.00 20.83 9.18
C LEU A 246 -0.29 20.63 9.98
N GLY A 247 -0.21 20.36 11.30
CA GLY A 247 -1.36 20.10 12.15
C GLY A 247 -2.11 18.81 11.81
N VAL A 248 -1.39 17.77 11.34
CA VAL A 248 -1.91 16.43 11.10
C VAL A 248 -1.37 15.49 12.17
N ALA A 249 -2.24 14.72 12.84
CA ALA A 249 -1.76 13.70 13.75
C ALA A 249 -0.99 12.61 12.97
N ALA A 250 0.12 12.14 13.52
CA ALA A 250 0.93 11.08 12.93
C ALA A 250 1.22 9.97 13.94
N LYS A 251 1.26 8.73 13.48
CA LYS A 251 1.56 7.57 14.31
C LYS A 251 2.48 6.61 13.58
N LEU A 252 3.61 6.27 14.20
CA LEU A 252 4.43 5.14 13.75
C LEU A 252 3.80 3.84 14.29
N MET A 253 3.58 2.89 13.39
CA MET A 253 3.11 1.55 13.75
C MET A 253 4.21 0.54 13.44
N ARG A 254 4.56 -0.29 14.42
CA ARG A 254 5.46 -1.44 14.20
C ARG A 254 4.71 -2.58 13.51
N PRO A 255 5.40 -3.47 12.79
CA PRO A 255 4.81 -4.71 12.33
C PRO A 255 4.10 -5.46 13.49
N GLY A 256 2.86 -5.90 13.26
CA GLY A 256 2.00 -6.52 14.26
C GLY A 256 1.22 -5.56 15.17
N GLU A 257 1.53 -4.28 15.17
CA GLU A 257 0.81 -3.30 16.01
C GLU A 257 -0.61 -3.06 15.50
N MET A 258 -1.53 -2.90 16.47
CA MET A 258 -2.96 -2.70 16.22
C MET A 258 -3.33 -1.20 16.34
N LEU A 259 -4.28 -0.79 15.51
CA LEU A 259 -4.95 0.51 15.57
C LEU A 259 -6.45 0.31 15.47
N ASN A 260 -7.19 0.79 16.48
CA ASN A 260 -8.65 0.78 16.45
C ASN A 260 -9.13 2.15 15.97
N LEU A 261 -9.98 2.15 14.94
CA LEU A 261 -10.68 3.34 14.47
C LEU A 261 -12.13 3.28 14.92
N GLU A 262 -12.60 4.37 15.49
CA GLU A 262 -14.00 4.58 15.84
C GLU A 262 -14.62 5.57 14.87
N PRO A 263 -15.89 5.36 14.47
CA PRO A 263 -16.61 6.32 13.64
C PRO A 263 -16.59 7.69 14.30
N THR A 264 -16.31 8.72 13.52
CA THR A 264 -16.52 10.08 14.00
C THR A 264 -18.02 10.25 14.23
N SER A 265 -18.46 10.52 15.46
CA SER A 265 -19.83 10.93 15.68
C SER A 265 -20.04 12.21 14.87
N THR A 266 -20.81 12.12 13.79
CA THR A 266 -21.33 13.31 13.11
C THR A 266 -22.22 13.99 14.14
N ALA A 267 -21.69 15.07 14.77
CA ALA A 267 -22.56 15.99 15.47
C ALA A 267 -23.56 16.52 14.43
N THR A 268 -24.82 16.07 14.57
CA THR A 268 -25.98 16.57 13.83
C THR A 268 -26.21 18.03 14.15
#